data_cdfe7eeb71e4bd03c8626b8bc44ff27f
#
_entry.id   cdfe7eeb71e4bd03c8626b8bc44ff27f
#
_cell.length_a   1.000
_cell.length_b   1.000
_cell.length_c   1.000
_cell.angle_alpha   90.00
_cell.angle_beta   90.00
_cell.angle_gamma   90.00
#
_symmetry.space_group_name_H-M   'P 1'
#
loop_
_entity.id
_entity.type
_entity.pdbx_description
1 polymer ?
#
loop_
_entity_poly.entity_id
_entity_poly.type
_entity_poly.pdbx_seq_one_letter_code
_entity_poly.pdbx_strand_id
1 'polypeptide(L)'
;MIGIMVQLYPKKGHEDLVQAEMKKFASTCVENESGTLMYTIVKDDTGMLGTMELYSDEKALQVHAKTDYHDELGTLLKPYVEKATVKRFHVLHHPTV
;
A
#
# COMPACT_ATOMS: atom_id res chain seq x y z
N MET A 1 -5.61 0.25 16.24
CA MET A 1 -5.67 0.50 14.80
C MET A 1 -4.39 1.15 14.32
N ILE A 2 -3.86 0.68 13.21
CA ILE A 2 -2.57 1.13 12.68
C ILE A 2 -2.77 1.64 11.26
N GLY A 3 -2.23 2.82 10.97
CA GLY A 3 -2.20 3.39 9.62
C GLY A 3 -0.81 3.25 9.01
N ILE A 4 -0.77 2.98 7.72
CA ILE A 4 0.47 2.96 6.92
C ILE A 4 0.26 3.88 5.73
N MET A 5 1.27 4.68 5.43
CA MET A 5 1.33 5.46 4.20
C MET A 5 2.63 5.14 3.49
N VAL A 6 2.51 4.68 2.25
CA VAL A 6 3.66 4.44 1.37
C VAL A 6 3.68 5.53 0.32
N GLN A 7 4.87 6.03 0.01
CA GLN A 7 5.08 6.96 -1.11
C GLN A 7 6.06 6.31 -2.08
N LEU A 8 5.65 6.17 -3.33
CA LEU A 8 6.44 5.57 -4.40
C LEU A 8 6.69 6.60 -5.49
N TYR A 9 7.93 6.62 -5.96
CA TYR A 9 8.34 7.48 -7.08
C TYR A 9 8.66 6.59 -8.26
N PRO A 10 7.69 6.36 -9.18
CA PRO A 10 7.94 5.51 -10.35
C PRO A 10 9.01 6.12 -11.26
N LYS A 11 9.79 5.26 -11.89
CA LYS A 11 10.73 5.69 -12.92
C LYS A 11 9.95 6.22 -14.12
N LYS A 12 10.53 7.23 -14.78
CA LYS A 12 9.92 7.86 -15.95
C LYS A 12 9.55 6.81 -17.02
N GLY A 13 8.32 6.87 -17.50
CA GLY A 13 7.79 5.96 -18.51
C GLY A 13 7.15 4.69 -17.94
N HIS A 14 7.21 4.48 -16.62
CA HIS A 14 6.65 3.28 -15.97
C HIS A 14 5.52 3.60 -14.98
N GLU A 15 5.03 4.84 -14.99
CA GLU A 15 4.01 5.31 -14.04
C GLU A 15 2.72 4.50 -14.16
N ASP A 16 2.26 4.24 -15.38
CA ASP A 16 1.01 3.53 -15.61
C ASP A 16 1.09 2.07 -15.18
N LEU A 17 2.24 1.42 -15.42
CA LEU A 17 2.46 0.05 -14.97
C LEU A 17 2.43 -0.05 -13.45
N VAL A 18 3.15 0.83 -12.76
CA VAL A 18 3.21 0.83 -11.30
C VAL A 18 1.83 1.09 -10.72
N GLN A 19 1.11 2.07 -11.25
CA GLN A 19 -0.25 2.40 -10.80
C GLN A 19 -1.20 1.21 -10.99
N ALA A 20 -1.18 0.56 -12.13
CA ALA A 20 -2.06 -0.58 -12.42
C ALA A 20 -1.79 -1.74 -11.45
N GLU A 21 -0.53 -2.07 -11.20
CA GLU A 21 -0.17 -3.14 -10.29
C GLU A 21 -0.54 -2.82 -8.83
N MET A 22 -0.38 -1.58 -8.41
CA MET A 22 -0.80 -1.15 -7.08
C MET A 22 -2.30 -1.29 -6.87
N LYS A 23 -3.10 -0.93 -7.89
CA LYS A 23 -4.57 -1.05 -7.82
C LYS A 23 -5.02 -2.51 -7.70
N LYS A 24 -4.41 -3.41 -8.46
CA LYS A 24 -4.68 -4.85 -8.36
C LYS A 24 -4.33 -5.38 -6.99
N PHE A 25 -3.20 -5.00 -6.47
CA PHE A 25 -2.73 -5.39 -5.15
C PHE A 25 -3.70 -4.92 -4.05
N ALA A 26 -4.15 -3.67 -4.13
CA ALA A 26 -5.10 -3.12 -3.16
C ALA A 26 -6.38 -3.95 -3.07
N SER A 27 -6.94 -4.33 -4.21
CA SER A 27 -8.13 -5.18 -4.26
C SER A 27 -7.86 -6.56 -3.67
N THR A 28 -6.71 -7.16 -4.00
CA THR A 28 -6.31 -8.46 -3.47
C THR A 28 -6.21 -8.43 -1.94
N CYS A 29 -5.60 -7.39 -1.39
CA CYS A 29 -5.43 -7.25 0.06
C CYS A 29 -6.78 -7.19 0.78
N VAL A 30 -7.66 -6.34 0.32
CA VAL A 30 -8.98 -6.16 0.96
C VAL A 30 -9.84 -7.42 0.84
N GLU A 31 -9.76 -8.12 -0.29
CA GLU A 31 -10.53 -9.35 -0.51
C GLU A 31 -10.06 -10.51 0.35
N ASN A 32 -8.76 -10.58 0.66
CA ASN A 32 -8.15 -11.76 1.31
C ASN A 32 -7.72 -11.53 2.75
N GLU A 33 -7.76 -10.29 3.25
CA GLU A 33 -7.26 -9.96 4.59
C GLU A 33 -8.36 -9.27 5.39
N SER A 34 -8.98 -9.99 6.30
CA SER A 34 -10.09 -9.45 7.10
C SER A 34 -9.65 -8.28 8.00
N GLY A 35 -8.40 -8.22 8.39
CA GLY A 35 -7.87 -7.15 9.23
C GLY A 35 -7.37 -5.93 8.46
N THR A 36 -7.33 -5.99 7.12
CA THR A 36 -7.00 -4.85 6.27
C THR A 36 -8.28 -4.08 5.98
N LEU A 37 -8.50 -3.01 6.73
CA LEU A 37 -9.76 -2.27 6.70
C LEU A 37 -9.82 -1.28 5.54
N MET A 38 -8.67 -0.81 5.07
CA MET A 38 -8.57 0.13 3.97
C MET A 38 -7.22 -0.05 3.28
N TYR A 39 -7.25 -0.04 1.97
CA TYR A 39 -6.02 0.00 1.16
C TYR A 39 -6.33 0.86 -0.07
N THR A 40 -6.05 2.15 0.03
CA THR A 40 -6.41 3.14 -0.98
C THR A 40 -5.16 3.60 -1.73
N ILE A 41 -5.25 3.65 -3.06
CA ILE A 41 -4.17 4.13 -3.91
C ILE A 41 -4.42 5.59 -4.25
N VAL A 42 -3.40 6.41 -4.05
CA VAL A 42 -3.47 7.85 -4.27
C VAL A 42 -2.33 8.32 -5.16
N LYS A 43 -2.49 9.48 -5.76
CA LYS A 43 -1.47 10.14 -6.56
C LYS A 43 -1.52 11.63 -6.27
N ASP A 44 -0.36 12.26 -6.10
CA ASP A 44 -0.29 13.71 -5.95
C ASP A 44 -0.03 14.40 -7.30
N ASP A 45 0.05 15.73 -7.27
CA ASP A 45 0.24 16.53 -8.50
C ASP A 45 1.64 16.39 -9.10
N THR A 46 2.61 15.84 -8.35
CA THR A 46 3.97 15.62 -8.86
C THR A 46 4.14 14.26 -9.56
N GLY A 47 3.11 13.39 -9.49
CA GLY A 47 3.18 12.03 -10.02
C GLY A 47 3.64 10.99 -9.01
N MET A 48 3.86 11.38 -7.76
CA MET A 48 4.10 10.42 -6.67
C MET A 48 2.84 9.56 -6.51
N LEU A 49 3.02 8.23 -6.48
CA LEU A 49 1.97 7.27 -6.15
C LEU A 49 2.11 6.87 -4.69
N GLY A 50 0.98 6.68 -4.04
CA GLY A 50 1.02 6.33 -2.63
C GLY A 50 -0.11 5.43 -2.21
N THR A 51 -0.03 4.99 -0.96
CA THR A 51 -1.09 4.23 -0.32
C THR A 51 -1.56 4.96 0.93
N MET A 52 -2.82 4.74 1.27
CA MET A 52 -3.36 5.04 2.59
C MET A 52 -3.98 3.74 3.08
N GLU A 53 -3.37 3.17 4.12
CA GLU A 53 -3.71 1.82 4.60
C GLU A 53 -4.17 1.88 6.04
N LEU A 54 -5.12 1.04 6.39
CA LEU A 54 -5.63 0.93 7.75
C LEU A 54 -5.76 -0.54 8.14
N TYR A 55 -5.17 -0.90 9.26
CA TYR A 55 -5.17 -2.25 9.82
C TYR A 55 -5.81 -2.25 11.20
N SER A 56 -6.59 -3.28 11.50
CA SER A 56 -7.33 -3.37 12.77
C SER A 56 -6.38 -3.41 13.98
N ASP A 57 -5.22 -4.06 13.85
CA ASP A 57 -4.22 -4.20 14.90
C ASP A 57 -2.86 -4.60 14.32
N GLU A 58 -1.88 -4.77 15.18
CA GLU A 58 -0.53 -5.21 14.80
C GLU A 58 -0.52 -6.57 14.11
N LYS A 59 -1.35 -7.50 14.59
CA LYS A 59 -1.44 -8.83 14.01
C LYS A 59 -1.93 -8.78 12.56
N ALA A 60 -2.93 -7.94 12.29
CA ALA A 60 -3.45 -7.74 10.94
C ALA A 60 -2.37 -7.18 10.00
N LEU A 61 -1.58 -6.23 10.48
CA LEU A 61 -0.45 -5.69 9.70
C LEU A 61 0.59 -6.77 9.40
N GLN A 62 0.90 -7.62 10.36
CA GLN A 62 1.85 -8.72 10.16
C GLN A 62 1.32 -9.76 9.18
N VAL A 63 0.03 -10.08 9.22
CA VAL A 63 -0.60 -10.98 8.23
C VAL A 63 -0.41 -10.40 6.82
N HIS A 64 -0.72 -9.11 6.65
CA HIS A 64 -0.53 -8.43 5.37
C HIS A 64 0.91 -8.52 4.87
N ALA A 65 1.88 -8.21 5.73
CA ALA A 65 3.30 -8.15 5.36
C ALA A 65 3.89 -9.52 5.01
N LYS A 66 3.27 -10.61 5.43
CA LYS A 66 3.76 -11.98 5.22
C LYS A 66 3.10 -12.71 4.06
N THR A 67 2.20 -12.05 3.33
CA THR A 67 1.52 -12.69 2.20
C THR A 67 2.48 -12.86 1.02
N ASP A 68 2.24 -13.90 0.21
CA ASP A 68 3.04 -14.16 -0.99
C ASP A 68 2.88 -13.02 -1.99
N TYR A 69 1.66 -12.51 -2.16
CA TYR A 69 1.41 -11.43 -3.11
C TYR A 69 2.06 -10.10 -2.70
N HIS A 70 2.30 -9.89 -1.40
CA HIS A 70 3.07 -8.72 -0.93
C HIS A 70 4.53 -8.81 -1.41
N ASP A 71 5.16 -9.97 -1.24
CA ASP A 71 6.51 -10.20 -1.71
C ASP A 71 6.62 -10.15 -3.24
N GLU A 72 5.63 -10.72 -3.92
CA GLU A 72 5.57 -10.70 -5.38
C GLU A 72 5.48 -9.28 -5.94
N LEU A 73 4.66 -8.42 -5.32
CA LEU A 73 4.56 -7.03 -5.74
C LEU A 73 5.89 -6.31 -5.56
N GLY A 74 6.54 -6.48 -4.41
CA GLY A 74 7.84 -5.86 -4.14
C GLY A 74 8.88 -6.23 -5.20
N THR A 75 8.93 -7.50 -5.55
CA THR A 75 9.83 -8.01 -6.59
C THR A 75 9.49 -7.45 -7.97
N LEU A 76 8.19 -7.42 -8.31
CA LEU A 76 7.72 -6.92 -9.60
C LEU A 76 8.03 -5.43 -9.77
N LEU A 77 7.79 -4.62 -8.75
CA LEU A 77 7.94 -3.16 -8.85
C LEU A 77 9.37 -2.66 -8.70
N LYS A 78 10.27 -3.46 -8.12
CA LYS A 78 11.64 -3.03 -7.85
C LYS A 78 12.35 -2.37 -9.04
N PRO A 79 12.29 -2.92 -10.27
CA PRO A 79 12.94 -2.29 -11.42
C PRO A 79 12.31 -0.98 -11.86
N TYR A 80 11.07 -0.70 -11.46
CA TYR A 80 10.26 0.41 -11.98
C TYR A 80 10.04 1.53 -10.97
N VAL A 81 10.55 1.38 -9.76
CA VAL A 81 10.41 2.38 -8.70
C VAL A 81 11.79 2.92 -8.36
N GLU A 82 11.91 4.25 -8.40
CA GLU A 82 13.16 4.94 -8.13
C GLU A 82 13.42 5.06 -6.62
N LYS A 83 12.34 5.34 -5.87
CA LYS A 83 12.40 5.57 -4.43
C LYS A 83 11.08 5.19 -3.79
N ALA A 84 11.14 4.63 -2.59
CA ALA A 84 9.97 4.33 -1.79
C ALA A 84 10.22 4.72 -0.33
N THR A 85 9.20 5.27 0.31
CA THR A 85 9.21 5.56 1.74
C THR A 85 7.95 5.00 2.38
N VAL A 86 8.08 4.55 3.63
CA VAL A 86 6.97 3.99 4.40
C VAL A 86 6.88 4.74 5.71
N LYS A 87 5.67 5.15 6.09
CA LYS A 87 5.43 5.80 7.37
C LYS A 87 4.31 5.09 8.11
N ARG A 88 4.53 4.85 9.40
CA ARG A 88 3.58 4.17 10.26
C ARG A 88 2.95 5.15 11.23
N PHE A 89 1.65 5.00 11.47
CA PHE A 89 0.86 5.84 12.38
C PHE A 89 0.08 4.99 13.36
N HIS A 90 -0.02 5.44 14.59
CA HIS A 90 -1.04 4.95 15.51
C HIS A 90 -2.30 5.78 15.28
N VAL A 91 -3.41 5.12 14.99
CA VAL A 91 -4.68 5.81 14.77
C VAL A 91 -5.28 6.15 16.13
N LEU A 92 -5.42 7.44 16.42
CA LEU A 92 -5.95 7.90 17.69
C LEU A 92 -7.47 7.98 17.72
N HIS A 93 -8.09 8.20 16.57
CA HIS A 93 -9.54 8.34 16.46
C HIS A 93 -9.98 8.08 15.02
N HIS A 94 -10.97 7.23 14.87
CA HIS A 94 -11.59 6.92 13.57
C HIS A 94 -13.10 6.84 13.77
N PRO A 95 -13.84 7.95 13.56
CA PRO A 95 -15.23 8.06 14.02
C PRO A 95 -16.22 7.17 13.30
N THR A 96 -15.87 6.60 12.15
CA THR A 96 -16.76 5.73 11.37
C THR A 96 -16.52 4.24 11.59
N VAL A 97 -15.66 3.91 12.51
CA VAL A 97 -15.28 2.53 12.79
C VAL A 97 -15.61 2.15 14.21
#